data_1c5eb82aae9b3e4441883f7c8e432a21
#
_entry.id   1c5eb82aae9b3e4441883f7c8e432a21
#
_cell.length_a   1.000
_cell.length_b   1.000
_cell.length_c   1.000
_cell.angle_alpha   90.00
_cell.angle_beta   90.00
_cell.angle_gamma   90.00
#
_symmetry.space_group_name_H-M   'P 1'
#
loop_
_entity.id
_entity.type
_entity.pdbx_description
1 polymer ?
#
loop_
_entity_poly.entity_id
_entity_poly.type
_entity_poly.pdbx_seq_one_letter_code
_entity_poly.pdbx_strand_id
1 'polypeptide(L)'
;FFDNAFLIELIYKYKDFFKLDQKFQNYEIFWVKNDKILQGILESFSPHFEENTQILDPIVSLKFEEIFLHLLLNKNIYFISFLSGILKEFRLDLSQLFEYCGREFLSVNEMSNFAKLDLATFSKEFKKCFGQSPKKWLDEKRLQKAKILLK
;
A
#
# COMPACT_ATOMS: atom_id res chain seq x y z
N PHE A 1 -0.80 10.19 -11.60
CA PHE A 1 0.27 10.09 -10.58
C PHE A 1 -0.24 9.19 -9.47
N PHE A 2 0.42 8.04 -9.28
CA PHE A 2 0.15 7.21 -8.11
C PHE A 2 0.81 7.88 -6.92
N ASP A 3 0.03 8.11 -5.88
CA ASP A 3 0.59 8.61 -4.64
C ASP A 3 1.31 7.48 -3.87
N ASN A 4 2.07 7.85 -2.88
CA ASN A 4 2.76 6.89 -2.04
C ASN A 4 1.80 5.95 -1.31
N ALA A 5 0.54 6.35 -1.08
CA ALA A 5 -0.48 5.53 -0.43
C ALA A 5 -0.81 4.29 -1.25
N PHE A 6 -0.97 4.43 -2.58
CA PHE A 6 -1.22 3.30 -3.47
C PHE A 6 -0.06 2.31 -3.49
N LEU A 7 1.20 2.80 -3.57
CA LEU A 7 2.37 1.93 -3.51
C LEU A 7 2.49 1.20 -2.17
N ILE A 8 2.24 1.89 -1.07
CA ILE A 8 2.23 1.29 0.27
C ILE A 8 1.16 0.22 0.36
N GLU A 9 -0.04 0.45 -0.15
CA GLU A 9 -1.11 -0.55 -0.19
C GLU A 9 -0.67 -1.82 -0.94
N LEU A 10 -0.07 -1.68 -2.13
CA LEU A 10 0.46 -2.82 -2.90
C LEU A 10 1.58 -3.56 -2.16
N ILE A 11 2.52 -2.83 -1.54
CA ILE A 11 3.59 -3.43 -0.74
C ILE A 11 3.00 -4.29 0.38
N TYR A 12 1.96 -3.79 1.08
CA TYR A 12 1.30 -4.57 2.14
C TYR A 12 0.53 -5.75 1.63
N LYS A 13 -0.20 -5.58 0.56
CA LYS A 13 -0.99 -6.63 -0.09
C LYS A 13 -0.12 -7.83 -0.49
N TYR A 14 1.11 -7.55 -0.95
CA TYR A 14 2.00 -8.54 -1.53
C TYR A 14 3.28 -8.82 -0.73
N LYS A 15 3.42 -8.33 0.49
CA LYS A 15 4.65 -8.44 1.29
C LYS A 15 5.12 -9.88 1.53
N ASP A 16 4.21 -10.85 1.51
CA ASP A 16 4.54 -12.26 1.74
C ASP A 16 5.27 -12.89 0.54
N PHE A 17 5.25 -12.22 -0.62
CA PHE A 17 5.93 -12.65 -1.84
C PHE A 17 7.40 -12.22 -1.92
N PHE A 18 7.84 -11.33 -1.04
CA PHE A 18 9.22 -10.85 -1.02
C PHE A 18 9.71 -10.58 0.40
N LYS A 19 11.01 -10.83 0.62
CA LYS A 19 11.66 -10.46 1.87
C LYS A 19 12.32 -9.11 1.69
N LEU A 20 11.93 -8.17 2.54
CA LEU A 20 12.61 -6.88 2.62
C LEU A 20 13.97 -7.11 3.29
N ASP A 21 15.05 -6.99 2.53
CA ASP A 21 16.39 -7.08 3.09
C ASP A 21 16.84 -5.69 3.54
N GLN A 22 17.26 -5.58 4.79
CA GLN A 22 17.71 -4.30 5.39
C GLN A 22 19.04 -3.77 4.80
N LYS A 23 19.70 -4.56 3.96
CA LYS A 23 21.02 -4.24 3.37
C LYS A 23 20.96 -3.57 1.99
N PHE A 24 19.75 -3.44 1.41
CA PHE A 24 19.64 -2.88 0.07
C PHE A 24 19.89 -1.37 0.04
N GLN A 25 20.59 -0.95 -1.02
CA GLN A 25 20.80 0.47 -1.32
C GLN A 25 19.49 1.09 -1.81
N ASN A 26 19.24 2.36 -1.43
CA ASN A 26 18.10 3.10 -1.93
C ASN A 26 18.37 3.49 -3.39
N TYR A 27 17.56 2.98 -4.32
CA TYR A 27 17.61 3.36 -5.71
C TYR A 27 16.42 4.27 -6.03
N GLU A 28 16.68 5.51 -6.42
CA GLU A 28 15.65 6.41 -6.93
C GLU A 28 15.19 6.01 -8.33
N ILE A 29 16.06 5.36 -9.09
CA ILE A 29 15.81 4.89 -10.46
C ILE A 29 16.37 3.48 -10.58
N PHE A 30 15.62 2.59 -11.20
CA PHE A 30 16.07 1.23 -11.48
C PHE A 30 15.72 0.82 -12.91
N TRP A 31 16.57 -0.08 -13.44
CA TRP A 31 16.37 -0.63 -14.77
C TRP A 31 15.53 -1.89 -14.72
N VAL A 32 14.56 -1.95 -15.62
CA VAL A 32 13.72 -3.13 -15.80
C VAL A 32 14.02 -3.73 -17.17
N LYS A 33 14.29 -5.05 -17.20
CA LYS A 33 14.44 -5.76 -18.46
C LYS A 33 13.08 -5.79 -19.16
N ASN A 34 13.03 -5.23 -20.36
CA ASN A 34 11.85 -5.33 -21.19
C ASN A 34 11.68 -6.77 -21.70
N ASP A 35 10.70 -7.46 -21.21
CA ASP A 35 10.29 -8.78 -21.70
C ASP A 35 8.92 -8.72 -22.38
N LYS A 36 8.52 -9.81 -23.05
CA LYS A 36 7.26 -9.87 -23.81
C LYS A 36 6.02 -9.65 -22.95
N ILE A 37 6.07 -10.04 -21.67
CA ILE A 37 4.94 -9.88 -20.74
C ILE A 37 4.80 -8.41 -20.38
N LEU A 38 5.88 -7.78 -19.94
CA LEU A 38 5.90 -6.36 -19.61
C LEU A 38 5.50 -5.49 -20.81
N GLN A 39 6.02 -5.84 -22.01
CA GLN A 39 5.63 -5.16 -23.25
C GLN A 39 4.13 -5.28 -23.49
N GLY A 40 3.55 -6.48 -23.37
CA GLY A 40 2.11 -6.69 -23.54
C GLY A 40 1.27 -5.92 -22.54
N ILE A 41 1.72 -5.84 -21.26
CA ILE A 41 1.05 -5.02 -20.25
C ILE A 41 1.09 -3.55 -20.66
N LEU A 42 2.24 -3.02 -21.06
CA LEU A 42 2.39 -1.64 -21.49
C LEU A 42 1.57 -1.30 -22.73
N GLU A 43 1.57 -2.17 -23.73
CA GLU A 43 0.75 -2.01 -24.94
C GLU A 43 -0.75 -1.99 -24.63
N SER A 44 -1.17 -2.74 -23.61
CA SER A 44 -2.58 -2.78 -23.17
C SER A 44 -3.09 -1.48 -22.53
N PHE A 45 -2.22 -0.53 -22.23
CA PHE A 45 -2.62 0.81 -21.78
C PHE A 45 -3.14 1.69 -22.92
N SER A 46 -2.57 1.53 -24.14
CA SER A 46 -2.83 2.44 -25.27
C SER A 46 -4.32 2.64 -25.56
N PRO A 47 -5.17 1.61 -25.66
CA PRO A 47 -6.58 1.79 -25.92
C PRO A 47 -7.32 2.60 -24.86
N HIS A 48 -6.89 2.54 -23.61
CA HIS A 48 -7.54 3.25 -22.51
C HIS A 48 -7.25 4.75 -22.49
N PHE A 49 -6.15 5.18 -23.09
CA PHE A 49 -5.83 6.61 -23.24
C PHE A 49 -6.51 7.25 -24.44
N GLU A 50 -6.90 6.47 -25.45
CA GLU A 50 -7.60 6.93 -26.62
C GLU A 50 -9.10 7.16 -26.38
N GLU A 51 -9.69 6.36 -25.48
CA GLU A 51 -11.07 6.51 -25.04
C GLU A 51 -11.14 7.38 -23.79
N ASN A 52 -11.73 8.58 -23.93
CA ASN A 52 -11.89 9.55 -22.84
C ASN A 52 -12.98 9.08 -21.84
N THR A 53 -12.73 7.95 -21.15
CA THR A 53 -13.71 7.27 -20.27
C THR A 53 -13.47 7.58 -18.80
N GLN A 54 -14.54 7.83 -18.05
CA GLN A 54 -14.54 8.01 -16.59
C GLN A 54 -14.09 6.75 -15.80
N ILE A 55 -13.81 5.63 -16.50
CA ILE A 55 -13.38 4.35 -15.95
C ILE A 55 -11.84 4.22 -15.94
N LEU A 56 -11.13 5.28 -16.33
CA LEU A 56 -9.68 5.24 -16.52
C LEU A 56 -8.92 4.89 -15.23
N ASP A 57 -9.29 5.51 -14.09
CA ASP A 57 -8.54 5.36 -12.84
C ASP A 57 -8.51 3.93 -12.28
N PRO A 58 -9.63 3.18 -12.20
CA PRO A 58 -9.62 1.79 -11.75
C PRO A 58 -8.82 0.87 -12.68
N ILE A 59 -8.94 1.04 -14.00
CA ILE A 59 -8.23 0.22 -14.98
C ILE A 59 -6.72 0.49 -14.89
N VAL A 60 -6.34 1.75 -14.82
CA VAL A 60 -4.93 2.16 -14.69
C VAL A 60 -4.34 1.60 -13.40
N SER A 61 -5.08 1.64 -12.27
CA SER A 61 -4.65 1.04 -11.01
C SER A 61 -4.41 -0.46 -11.12
N LEU A 62 -5.32 -1.21 -11.77
CA LEU A 62 -5.16 -2.65 -12.01
C LEU A 62 -3.95 -2.95 -12.89
N LYS A 63 -3.69 -2.16 -13.92
CA LYS A 63 -2.53 -2.32 -14.81
C LYS A 63 -1.21 -2.07 -14.07
N PHE A 64 -1.18 -1.08 -13.17
CA PHE A 64 0.00 -0.87 -12.34
C PHE A 64 0.21 -2.00 -11.33
N GLU A 65 -0.86 -2.55 -10.78
CA GLU A 65 -0.78 -3.73 -9.92
C GLU A 65 -0.23 -4.95 -10.70
N GLU A 66 -0.62 -5.11 -11.97
CA GLU A 66 -0.09 -6.15 -12.85
C GLU A 66 1.42 -5.99 -13.09
N ILE A 67 1.89 -4.75 -13.38
CA ILE A 67 3.33 -4.45 -13.49
C ILE A 67 4.05 -4.74 -12.17
N PHE A 68 3.49 -4.30 -11.06
CA PHE A 68 4.04 -4.52 -9.72
C PHE A 68 4.25 -6.01 -9.44
N LEU A 69 3.23 -6.83 -9.69
CA LEU A 69 3.30 -8.28 -9.53
C LEU A 69 4.32 -8.92 -10.48
N HIS A 70 4.35 -8.50 -11.73
CA HIS A 70 5.32 -9.00 -12.71
C HIS A 70 6.77 -8.76 -12.23
N LEU A 71 7.08 -7.56 -11.74
CA LEU A 71 8.40 -7.22 -11.22
C LEU A 71 8.74 -7.99 -9.93
N LEU A 72 7.78 -8.23 -9.06
CA LEU A 72 7.96 -9.04 -7.86
C LEU A 72 8.24 -10.50 -8.19
N LEU A 73 7.42 -11.11 -9.05
CA LEU A 73 7.53 -12.52 -9.43
C LEU A 73 8.83 -12.81 -10.18
N ASN A 74 9.30 -11.87 -10.97
CA ASN A 74 10.61 -11.95 -11.62
C ASN A 74 11.78 -11.70 -10.67
N LYS A 75 11.51 -11.49 -9.38
CA LYS A 75 12.54 -11.23 -8.35
C LYS A 75 13.52 -10.13 -8.76
N ASN A 76 12.99 -9.05 -9.38
CA ASN A 76 13.81 -7.91 -9.76
C ASN A 76 14.43 -7.28 -8.51
N ILE A 77 15.72 -7.50 -8.32
CA ILE A 77 16.44 -7.06 -7.10
C ILE A 77 16.41 -5.54 -6.94
N TYR A 78 16.45 -4.79 -8.03
CA TYR A 78 16.40 -3.32 -8.00
C TYR A 78 15.02 -2.83 -7.58
N PHE A 79 13.96 -3.48 -8.07
CA PHE A 79 12.60 -3.18 -7.67
C PHE A 79 12.35 -3.50 -6.19
N ILE A 80 12.78 -4.66 -5.72
CA ILE A 80 12.68 -5.05 -4.30
C ILE A 80 13.47 -4.07 -3.42
N SER A 81 14.64 -3.63 -3.87
CA SER A 81 15.45 -2.64 -3.17
C SER A 81 14.75 -1.28 -3.09
N PHE A 82 14.16 -0.83 -4.20
CA PHE A 82 13.36 0.39 -4.27
C PHE A 82 12.18 0.34 -3.28
N LEU A 83 11.41 -0.78 -3.27
CA LEU A 83 10.32 -0.95 -2.32
C LEU A 83 10.80 -0.96 -0.86
N SER A 84 11.98 -1.54 -0.61
CA SER A 84 12.59 -1.53 0.73
C SER A 84 13.01 -0.13 1.15
N GLY A 85 13.47 0.70 0.21
CA GLY A 85 13.76 2.13 0.40
C GLY A 85 12.50 2.90 0.80
N ILE A 86 11.44 2.75 0.02
CA ILE A 86 10.13 3.36 0.32
C ILE A 86 9.69 3.00 1.74
N LEU A 87 9.71 1.74 2.12
CA LEU A 87 9.30 1.33 3.46
C LEU A 87 10.21 1.84 4.57
N LYS A 88 11.47 2.14 4.26
CA LYS A 88 12.44 2.65 5.21
C LYS A 88 12.30 4.16 5.43
N GLU A 89 12.04 4.90 4.37
CA GLU A 89 11.75 6.35 4.42
C GLU A 89 10.36 6.63 5.00
N PHE A 90 9.40 5.90 4.52
CA PHE A 90 8.06 5.84 5.09
C PHE A 90 8.05 4.73 6.15
N ARG A 91 8.91 4.87 7.21
CA ARG A 91 8.66 4.13 8.45
C ARG A 91 7.18 4.23 8.67
N LEU A 92 6.48 3.14 8.34
CA LEU A 92 5.05 3.07 8.30
C LEU A 92 4.46 4.08 9.25
N ASP A 93 4.16 5.21 8.71
CA ASP A 93 3.33 6.12 9.45
C ASP A 93 1.96 5.43 9.46
N LEU A 94 1.73 4.64 10.52
CA LEU A 94 0.42 4.03 10.76
C LEU A 94 -0.67 5.08 10.63
N SER A 95 -0.35 6.38 10.83
CA SER A 95 -1.27 7.47 10.64
C SER A 95 -1.73 7.55 9.18
N GLN A 96 -0.82 7.53 8.22
CA GLN A 96 -1.18 7.54 6.80
C GLN A 96 -1.97 6.28 6.43
N LEU A 97 -1.52 5.10 6.89
CA LEU A 97 -2.22 3.85 6.61
C LEU A 97 -3.68 3.87 7.08
N PHE A 98 -3.96 4.41 8.28
CA PHE A 98 -5.31 4.42 8.85
C PHE A 98 -6.12 5.67 8.50
N GLU A 99 -5.51 6.78 8.11
CA GLU A 99 -6.21 7.96 7.61
C GLU A 99 -6.72 7.81 6.18
N TYR A 100 -5.93 7.16 5.31
CA TYR A 100 -6.25 7.04 3.88
C TYR A 100 -6.85 5.71 3.47
N CYS A 101 -6.87 4.69 4.33
CA CYS A 101 -7.37 3.37 3.93
C CYS A 101 -8.89 3.30 3.63
N GLY A 102 -9.67 4.33 3.98
CA GLY A 102 -11.13 4.39 3.74
C GLY A 102 -11.91 3.21 4.34
N ARG A 103 -11.20 2.28 4.98
CA ARG A 103 -11.74 1.02 5.51
C ARG A 103 -12.22 1.18 6.94
N GLU A 104 -13.37 0.59 7.24
CA GLU A 104 -13.85 0.47 8.60
C GLU A 104 -13.32 -0.81 9.25
N PHE A 105 -12.85 -0.68 10.49
CA PHE A 105 -12.38 -1.81 11.28
C PHE A 105 -13.36 -2.14 12.39
N LEU A 106 -13.59 -3.45 12.59
CA LEU A 106 -14.47 -3.95 13.63
C LEU A 106 -13.72 -4.26 14.94
N SER A 107 -12.41 -4.43 14.89
CA SER A 107 -11.60 -4.75 16.07
C SER A 107 -10.15 -4.30 15.94
N VAL A 108 -9.46 -4.20 17.08
CA VAL A 108 -8.02 -3.93 17.12
C VAL A 108 -7.22 -5.08 16.48
N ASN A 109 -7.70 -6.32 16.58
CA ASN A 109 -7.06 -7.46 15.91
C ASN A 109 -7.13 -7.32 14.38
N GLU A 110 -8.26 -6.86 13.86
CA GLU A 110 -8.40 -6.58 12.43
C GLU A 110 -7.46 -5.46 11.98
N MET A 111 -7.31 -4.41 12.79
CA MET A 111 -6.36 -3.33 12.54
C MET A 111 -4.91 -3.84 12.54
N SER A 112 -4.52 -4.68 13.51
CA SER A 112 -3.17 -5.24 13.58
C SER A 112 -2.88 -6.18 12.41
N ASN A 113 -3.86 -6.99 12.01
CA ASN A 113 -3.76 -7.86 10.83
C ASN A 113 -3.64 -7.04 9.54
N PHE A 114 -4.39 -5.94 9.42
CA PHE A 114 -4.29 -5.03 8.28
C PHE A 114 -2.90 -4.38 8.21
N ALA A 115 -2.39 -3.88 9.34
CA ALA A 115 -1.02 -3.39 9.45
C ALA A 115 0.02 -4.52 9.35
N LYS A 116 -0.44 -5.80 9.35
CA LYS A 116 0.39 -7.01 9.36
C LYS A 116 1.49 -6.99 10.44
N LEU A 117 1.14 -6.48 11.60
CA LEU A 117 1.95 -6.49 12.81
C LEU A 117 1.28 -7.40 13.84
N ASP A 118 2.08 -8.02 14.71
CA ASP A 118 1.54 -8.64 15.90
C ASP A 118 0.87 -7.58 16.79
N LEU A 119 -0.09 -7.99 17.60
CA LEU A 119 -0.94 -7.09 18.37
C LEU A 119 -0.15 -6.20 19.34
N ALA A 120 0.94 -6.72 19.92
CA ALA A 120 1.77 -5.99 20.89
C ALA A 120 2.58 -4.91 20.20
N THR A 121 3.25 -5.26 19.10
CA THR A 121 4.02 -4.32 18.26
C THR A 121 3.09 -3.27 17.65
N PHE A 122 1.94 -3.69 17.11
CA PHE A 122 0.94 -2.78 16.56
C PHE A 122 0.48 -1.76 17.60
N SER A 123 0.08 -2.21 18.80
CA SER A 123 -0.42 -1.32 19.86
C SER A 123 0.62 -0.29 20.30
N LYS A 124 1.89 -0.70 20.36
CA LYS A 124 3.01 0.17 20.71
C LYS A 124 3.27 1.22 19.65
N GLU A 125 3.39 0.81 18.39
CA GLU A 125 3.66 1.73 17.28
C GLU A 125 2.45 2.65 17.01
N PHE A 126 1.24 2.12 17.08
CA PHE A 126 0.01 2.90 16.94
C PHE A 126 -0.07 4.01 17.99
N LYS A 127 0.23 3.69 19.26
CA LYS A 127 0.24 4.70 20.33
C LYS A 127 1.29 5.78 20.10
N LYS A 128 2.44 5.44 19.50
CA LYS A 128 3.46 6.45 19.14
C LYS A 128 2.98 7.39 18.03
N CYS A 129 2.27 6.86 17.03
CA CYS A 129 1.79 7.63 15.89
C CYS A 129 0.58 8.51 16.24
N PHE A 130 -0.40 7.94 16.95
CA PHE A 130 -1.69 8.59 17.22
C PHE A 130 -1.82 9.21 18.63
N GLY A 131 -0.82 9.05 19.48
CA GLY A 131 -0.86 9.54 20.87
C GLY A 131 -1.85 8.80 21.77
N GLN A 132 -2.60 7.82 21.25
CA GLN A 132 -3.63 7.07 21.96
C GLN A 132 -3.66 5.59 21.57
N SER A 133 -4.32 4.76 22.39
CA SER A 133 -4.42 3.33 22.10
C SER A 133 -5.32 3.05 20.87
N PRO A 134 -5.05 1.96 20.12
CA PRO A 134 -5.90 1.57 18.98
C PRO A 134 -7.36 1.41 19.35
N LYS A 135 -7.66 0.87 20.53
CA LYS A 135 -9.03 0.69 21.03
C LYS A 135 -9.74 2.03 21.18
N LYS A 136 -9.10 2.98 21.85
CA LYS A 136 -9.69 4.32 22.07
C LYS A 136 -9.95 5.04 20.75
N TRP A 137 -9.00 4.98 19.83
CA TRP A 137 -9.14 5.55 18.49
C TRP A 137 -10.32 4.93 17.73
N LEU A 138 -10.45 3.60 17.77
CA LEU A 138 -11.54 2.87 17.11
C LEU A 138 -12.90 3.24 17.69
N ASP A 139 -13.01 3.36 19.02
CA ASP A 139 -14.25 3.76 19.70
C ASP A 139 -14.63 5.21 19.36
N GLU A 140 -13.67 6.12 19.25
CA GLU A 140 -13.90 7.51 18.82
C GLU A 140 -14.42 7.58 17.38
N LYS A 141 -13.84 6.79 16.45
CA LYS A 141 -14.30 6.70 15.06
C LYS A 141 -15.75 6.19 14.97
N ARG A 142 -16.10 5.19 15.78
CA ARG A 142 -17.47 4.66 15.86
C ARG A 142 -18.45 5.70 16.37
N LEU A 143 -18.07 6.43 17.41
CA LEU A 143 -18.89 7.52 17.95
C LEU A 143 -19.10 8.64 16.93
N GLN A 144 -18.07 9.03 16.20
CA GLN A 144 -18.18 10.03 15.14
C GLN A 144 -19.16 9.58 14.05
N LYS A 145 -19.08 8.31 13.61
CA LYS A 145 -20.00 7.74 12.62
C LYS A 145 -21.43 7.70 13.14
N ALA A 146 -21.65 7.24 14.37
CA ALA A 146 -22.97 7.21 14.98
C ALA A 146 -23.62 8.62 15.03
N LYS A 147 -22.84 9.65 15.34
CA LYS A 147 -23.32 11.05 15.34
C LYS A 147 -23.72 11.54 13.95
N ILE A 148 -23.08 11.07 12.89
CA ILE A 148 -23.41 11.44 11.51
C ILE A 148 -24.71 10.76 11.08
N LEU A 149 -24.95 9.51 11.51
CA LEU A 149 -26.14 8.73 11.15
C LEU A 149 -27.40 9.15 11.93
N LEU A 150 -27.23 9.86 13.04
CA LEU A 150 -28.31 10.36 13.90
C LEU A 150 -28.74 11.82 13.58
N LYS A 151 -28.12 12.46 12.59
CA LYS A 151 -28.52 13.78 12.05
C LYS A 151 -29.34 13.61 10.77
#